data_70e578e9098c7f319d2e700c2ab34448
#
_entry.id   70e578e9098c7f319d2e700c2ab34448
#
_cell.length_a   1.000
_cell.length_b   1.000
_cell.length_c   1.000
_cell.angle_alpha   90.00
_cell.angle_beta   90.00
_cell.angle_gamma   90.00
#
_symmetry.space_group_name_H-M   'P 1'
#
loop_
_entity.id
_entity.type
_entity.pdbx_description
1 polymer ?
#
loop_
_entity_poly.entity_id
_entity_poly.type
_entity_poly.pdbx_seq_one_letter_code
_entity_poly.pdbx_strand_id
1 'polypeptide(L)'
;MNFTCKIYHSGGFFTTARSLYSTLCHDVYARDMAVIPHFTRSSSADDIASALTSFGCVIIDELVDHQQVEALLSEMQPFIDATPLGQDDFTGRTTQRTGALLARSAASIDMVAHPLVLEVTQKILGLSATTFQLHLTQIISISPGAPAQPLHRDQWCFDFFEFPAEMDVEISTIWALDDFCELNGATRVLPNSLMEPSSAVTQTDRTVAAEMTKGSVVMYTGRTIHGGGANQSTAVRRGLNVDYILGWLRQEENQYLSCPPEIARTLPENVQRLAGYAIGAYALGYVDDVRDPNAVLNGRDGGSSFGGLEINTPNLA
;
A
#
# COMPACT_ATOMS: atom_id res chain seq x y z
N MET A 1 -41.38 43.08 -1.93
CA MET A 1 -41.27 43.17 -3.42
C MET A 1 -41.24 41.75 -3.93
N ASN A 2 -42.35 41.32 -4.53
CA ASN A 2 -42.54 39.98 -5.09
C ASN A 2 -41.94 39.96 -6.51
N PHE A 3 -41.03 39.03 -6.80
CA PHE A 3 -40.68 38.71 -8.18
C PHE A 3 -41.17 37.30 -8.49
N THR A 4 -42.19 37.24 -9.31
CA THR A 4 -42.75 36.04 -9.91
C THR A 4 -41.97 35.73 -11.18
N CYS A 5 -41.34 34.57 -11.25
CA CYS A 5 -40.71 34.10 -12.51
C CYS A 5 -41.66 33.12 -13.20
N LYS A 6 -42.07 33.48 -14.42
CA LYS A 6 -42.98 32.69 -15.29
C LYS A 6 -42.19 31.53 -15.91
N ILE A 7 -42.71 30.32 -15.74
CA ILE A 7 -42.25 29.12 -16.44
C ILE A 7 -42.96 29.07 -17.81
N TYR A 8 -42.17 29.03 -18.89
CA TYR A 8 -42.69 28.66 -20.22
C TYR A 8 -42.49 27.15 -20.41
N HIS A 9 -43.60 26.45 -20.60
CA HIS A 9 -43.61 25.08 -21.12
C HIS A 9 -43.43 25.12 -22.64
N SER A 10 -42.43 24.40 -23.13
CA SER A 10 -42.44 23.85 -24.49
C SER A 10 -42.01 22.40 -24.38
N GLY A 11 -42.91 21.48 -24.68
CA GLY A 11 -42.71 20.05 -24.66
C GLY A 11 -41.91 19.56 -25.87
N GLY A 12 -41.29 18.40 -25.69
CA GLY A 12 -40.77 17.63 -26.82
C GLY A 12 -39.64 16.70 -26.47
N PHE A 13 -39.96 15.44 -26.25
CA PHE A 13 -39.13 14.25 -26.55
C PHE A 13 -37.59 14.35 -26.55
N PHE A 14 -36.95 14.15 -25.38
CA PHE A 14 -35.52 13.78 -25.32
C PHE A 14 -35.15 13.13 -23.96
N THR A 15 -35.89 12.13 -23.48
CA THR A 15 -35.63 11.54 -22.16
C THR A 15 -35.33 10.02 -22.16
N THR A 16 -35.29 9.38 -23.32
CA THR A 16 -35.07 7.90 -23.37
C THR A 16 -33.69 7.43 -23.91
N ALA A 17 -32.97 8.30 -24.60
CA ALA A 17 -31.67 7.91 -25.18
C ALA A 17 -30.49 8.01 -24.21
N ARG A 18 -30.50 8.95 -23.24
CA ARG A 18 -29.40 9.12 -22.26
C ARG A 18 -29.36 8.06 -21.17
N SER A 19 -30.49 7.52 -20.76
CA SER A 19 -30.58 6.48 -19.72
C SER A 19 -30.10 5.11 -20.24
N LEU A 20 -30.39 4.77 -21.48
CA LEU A 20 -29.97 3.50 -22.09
C LEU A 20 -28.47 3.48 -22.45
N TYR A 21 -27.90 4.63 -22.86
CA TYR A 21 -26.48 4.71 -23.15
C TYR A 21 -25.60 4.64 -21.87
N SER A 22 -26.07 5.23 -20.75
CA SER A 22 -25.34 5.17 -19.48
C SER A 22 -25.35 3.77 -18.87
N THR A 23 -26.46 3.04 -18.98
CA THR A 23 -26.59 1.67 -18.46
C THR A 23 -25.83 0.66 -19.35
N LEU A 24 -25.90 0.81 -20.67
CA LEU A 24 -25.16 -0.07 -21.60
C LEU A 24 -23.64 0.18 -21.57
N CYS A 25 -23.20 1.43 -21.40
CA CYS A 25 -21.77 1.70 -21.21
C CYS A 25 -21.27 1.18 -19.85
N HIS A 26 -22.06 1.27 -18.76
CA HIS A 26 -21.67 0.71 -17.46
C HIS A 26 -21.55 -0.83 -17.51
N ASP A 27 -22.51 -1.52 -18.17
CA ASP A 27 -22.49 -2.98 -18.24
C ASP A 27 -21.41 -3.53 -19.19
N VAL A 28 -21.03 -2.79 -20.23
CA VAL A 28 -19.95 -3.20 -21.15
C VAL A 28 -18.57 -2.95 -20.51
N TYR A 29 -18.39 -1.84 -19.80
CA TYR A 29 -17.14 -1.57 -19.06
C TYR A 29 -16.99 -2.48 -17.83
N ALA A 30 -18.07 -2.89 -17.15
CA ALA A 30 -18.02 -3.77 -16.00
C ALA A 30 -17.63 -5.22 -16.34
N ARG A 31 -17.78 -5.68 -17.58
CA ARG A 31 -17.39 -7.04 -17.96
C ARG A 31 -15.93 -7.19 -18.42
N ASP A 32 -15.27 -6.11 -18.87
CA ASP A 32 -13.86 -6.14 -19.33
C ASP A 32 -12.85 -5.70 -18.24
N MET A 33 -13.30 -5.29 -17.04
CA MET A 33 -12.45 -4.70 -16.00
C MET A 33 -12.20 -5.62 -14.80
N ALA A 34 -12.41 -6.92 -14.96
CA ALA A 34 -12.17 -7.90 -13.89
C ALA A 34 -10.70 -8.39 -13.81
N VAL A 35 -9.79 -7.81 -14.59
CA VAL A 35 -8.38 -8.23 -14.63
C VAL A 35 -7.51 -7.13 -14.04
N ILE A 36 -6.72 -7.48 -13.03
CA ILE A 36 -5.71 -6.56 -12.47
C ILE A 36 -4.67 -6.28 -13.56
N PRO A 37 -4.32 -5.00 -13.83
CA PRO A 37 -3.30 -4.68 -14.84
C PRO A 37 -1.93 -5.25 -14.45
N HIS A 38 -1.26 -5.90 -15.42
CA HIS A 38 0.09 -6.43 -15.28
C HIS A 38 1.12 -5.54 -15.94
N PHE A 39 2.23 -5.34 -15.27
CA PHE A 39 3.41 -4.60 -15.72
C PHE A 39 4.66 -5.47 -15.58
N THR A 40 5.75 -5.04 -16.18
CA THR A 40 7.06 -5.70 -16.07
C THR A 40 8.05 -4.78 -15.37
N ARG A 41 9.21 -5.31 -14.97
CA ARG A 41 10.32 -4.53 -14.40
C ARG A 41 10.82 -3.38 -15.30
N SER A 42 10.51 -3.42 -16.61
CA SER A 42 10.89 -2.38 -17.58
C SER A 42 9.78 -1.37 -17.85
N SER A 43 8.62 -1.53 -17.26
CA SER A 43 7.51 -0.57 -17.38
C SER A 43 7.85 0.76 -16.70
N SER A 44 7.31 1.85 -17.22
CA SER A 44 7.58 3.16 -16.63
C SER A 44 6.79 3.34 -15.32
N ALA A 45 7.38 4.06 -14.36
CA ALA A 45 6.69 4.39 -13.12
C ALA A 45 5.46 5.28 -13.36
N ASP A 46 5.43 6.08 -14.43
CA ASP A 46 4.27 6.90 -14.80
C ASP A 46 3.08 6.06 -15.23
N ASP A 47 3.31 5.03 -16.05
CA ASP A 47 2.25 4.11 -16.50
C ASP A 47 1.68 3.32 -15.31
N ILE A 48 2.56 2.83 -14.42
CA ILE A 48 2.17 2.09 -13.22
C ILE A 48 1.36 3.00 -12.28
N ALA A 49 1.84 4.22 -11.99
CA ALA A 49 1.14 5.17 -11.13
C ALA A 49 -0.22 5.57 -11.71
N SER A 50 -0.32 5.79 -13.03
CA SER A 50 -1.57 6.07 -13.72
C SER A 50 -2.57 4.92 -13.59
N ALA A 51 -2.12 3.67 -13.73
CA ALA A 51 -2.97 2.51 -13.52
C ALA A 51 -3.43 2.37 -12.07
N LEU A 52 -2.53 2.57 -11.09
CA LEU A 52 -2.87 2.56 -9.66
C LEU A 52 -3.94 3.59 -9.30
N THR A 53 -3.81 4.81 -9.78
CA THR A 53 -4.80 5.87 -9.51
C THR A 53 -6.13 5.63 -10.22
N SER A 54 -6.15 4.83 -11.29
CA SER A 54 -7.37 4.52 -12.06
C SER A 54 -8.06 3.26 -11.55
N PHE A 55 -7.31 2.16 -11.32
CA PHE A 55 -7.85 0.85 -10.97
C PHE A 55 -7.75 0.52 -9.48
N GLY A 56 -6.89 1.23 -8.75
CA GLY A 56 -6.62 0.97 -7.33
C GLY A 56 -5.56 -0.09 -7.08
N CYS A 57 -5.23 -0.95 -8.05
CA CYS A 57 -4.22 -1.99 -7.91
C CYS A 57 -3.57 -2.35 -9.24
N VAL A 58 -2.33 -2.86 -9.17
CA VAL A 58 -1.55 -3.38 -10.30
C VAL A 58 -0.68 -4.55 -9.83
N ILE A 59 -0.25 -5.40 -10.77
CA ILE A 59 0.79 -6.40 -10.53
C ILE A 59 2.02 -6.04 -11.37
N ILE A 60 3.21 -6.13 -10.78
CA ILE A 60 4.48 -6.04 -11.50
C ILE A 60 5.11 -7.43 -11.45
N ASP A 61 5.19 -8.06 -12.62
CA ASP A 61 5.64 -9.44 -12.75
C ASP A 61 7.15 -9.57 -12.55
N GLU A 62 7.55 -10.58 -11.77
CA GLU A 62 8.95 -11.00 -11.55
C GLU A 62 9.91 -9.82 -11.30
N LEU A 63 9.50 -8.90 -10.42
CA LEU A 63 10.24 -7.69 -10.12
C LEU A 63 11.56 -7.99 -9.41
N VAL A 64 11.59 -9.04 -8.58
CA VAL A 64 12.80 -9.59 -7.96
C VAL A 64 12.98 -11.04 -8.39
N ASP A 65 14.24 -11.51 -8.38
CA ASP A 65 14.53 -12.88 -8.75
C ASP A 65 14.28 -13.87 -7.59
N HIS A 66 14.20 -15.16 -7.94
CA HIS A 66 13.95 -16.21 -6.96
C HIS A 66 15.08 -16.33 -5.92
N GLN A 67 16.32 -15.99 -6.27
CA GLN A 67 17.44 -16.06 -5.34
C GLN A 67 17.28 -15.00 -4.22
N GLN A 68 16.82 -13.80 -4.56
CA GLN A 68 16.50 -12.75 -3.57
C GLN A 68 15.39 -13.20 -2.62
N VAL A 69 14.33 -13.84 -3.15
CA VAL A 69 13.25 -14.40 -2.33
C VAL A 69 13.74 -15.51 -1.40
N GLU A 70 14.57 -16.43 -1.89
CA GLU A 70 15.13 -17.51 -1.06
C GLU A 70 16.07 -16.97 0.02
N ALA A 71 16.87 -15.95 -0.29
CA ALA A 71 17.73 -15.30 0.70
C ALA A 71 16.90 -14.70 1.84
N LEU A 72 15.84 -13.93 1.50
CA LEU A 72 14.91 -13.38 2.48
C LEU A 72 14.27 -14.47 3.35
N LEU A 73 13.74 -15.53 2.74
CA LEU A 73 13.10 -16.63 3.47
C LEU A 73 14.08 -17.34 4.39
N SER A 74 15.31 -17.58 3.93
CA SER A 74 16.36 -18.21 4.74
C SER A 74 16.71 -17.38 5.97
N GLU A 75 16.86 -16.07 5.83
CA GLU A 75 17.16 -15.16 6.95
C GLU A 75 15.97 -15.04 7.92
N MET A 76 14.76 -15.06 7.40
CA MET A 76 13.55 -14.87 8.20
C MET A 76 12.99 -16.16 8.81
N GLN A 77 13.38 -17.34 8.34
CA GLN A 77 12.80 -18.61 8.79
C GLN A 77 12.82 -18.80 10.33
N PRO A 78 13.91 -18.52 11.06
CA PRO A 78 13.93 -18.65 12.52
C PRO A 78 12.90 -17.74 13.23
N PHE A 79 12.63 -16.58 12.65
CA PHE A 79 11.64 -15.64 13.19
C PHE A 79 10.22 -16.06 12.83
N ILE A 80 10.00 -16.58 11.62
CA ILE A 80 8.70 -17.15 11.21
C ILE A 80 8.33 -18.30 12.13
N ASP A 81 9.24 -19.23 12.39
CA ASP A 81 9.02 -20.38 13.26
C ASP A 81 8.66 -19.98 14.71
N ALA A 82 9.20 -18.86 15.18
CA ALA A 82 8.94 -18.33 16.52
C ALA A 82 7.69 -17.42 16.59
N THR A 83 7.12 -17.01 15.47
CA THR A 83 5.97 -16.09 15.45
C THR A 83 4.68 -16.84 15.80
N PRO A 84 3.89 -16.37 16.79
CA PRO A 84 2.62 -16.98 17.12
C PRO A 84 1.58 -16.75 16.01
N LEU A 85 0.57 -17.59 15.98
CA LEU A 85 -0.62 -17.40 15.14
C LEU A 85 -1.43 -16.20 15.61
N GLY A 86 -2.17 -15.57 14.70
CA GLY A 86 -3.11 -14.50 15.00
C GLY A 86 -4.21 -14.93 15.96
N GLN A 87 -4.79 -13.99 16.69
CA GLN A 87 -5.74 -14.28 17.77
C GLN A 87 -7.21 -14.03 17.40
N ASP A 88 -7.45 -13.35 16.31
CA ASP A 88 -8.78 -12.96 15.80
C ASP A 88 -8.94 -13.27 14.31
N ASP A 89 -10.11 -12.98 13.78
CA ASP A 89 -10.43 -13.28 12.38
C ASP A 89 -9.75 -12.32 11.40
N PHE A 90 -9.35 -11.13 11.84
CA PHE A 90 -8.63 -10.17 11.02
C PHE A 90 -7.14 -10.51 10.90
N THR A 91 -6.48 -10.80 12.03
CA THR A 91 -5.07 -11.23 12.04
C THR A 91 -4.89 -12.65 11.53
N GLY A 92 -5.95 -13.46 11.55
CA GLY A 92 -6.00 -14.82 11.04
C GLY A 92 -5.53 -15.88 12.06
N ARG A 93 -6.46 -16.68 12.60
CA ARG A 93 -6.16 -17.72 13.62
C ARG A 93 -5.24 -18.84 13.16
N THR A 94 -4.98 -18.91 11.85
CA THR A 94 -4.05 -19.87 11.21
C THR A 94 -3.03 -19.12 10.33
N THR A 95 -2.77 -17.85 10.64
CA THR A 95 -1.84 -16.98 9.92
C THR A 95 -0.78 -16.47 10.90
N GLN A 96 0.46 -16.47 10.47
CA GLN A 96 1.57 -15.82 11.17
C GLN A 96 1.90 -14.49 10.48
N ARG A 97 2.20 -13.46 11.27
CA ARG A 97 2.60 -12.13 10.79
C ARG A 97 3.93 -11.76 11.43
N THR A 98 5.03 -11.97 10.71
CA THR A 98 6.40 -11.84 11.19
C THR A 98 6.98 -10.50 10.74
N GLY A 99 7.11 -9.54 11.65
CA GLY A 99 7.59 -8.17 11.39
C GLY A 99 9.09 -7.97 11.65
N ALA A 100 9.48 -6.69 11.79
CA ALA A 100 10.82 -6.21 12.08
C ALA A 100 11.86 -6.61 11.02
N LEU A 101 11.48 -6.57 9.73
CA LEU A 101 12.35 -7.07 8.66
C LEU A 101 13.65 -6.30 8.53
N LEU A 102 13.64 -4.97 8.71
CA LEU A 102 14.86 -4.16 8.63
C LEU A 102 15.94 -4.58 9.64
N ALA A 103 15.53 -5.14 10.78
CA ALA A 103 16.45 -5.61 11.81
C ALA A 103 16.81 -7.09 11.65
N ARG A 104 16.05 -7.87 10.91
CA ARG A 104 16.13 -9.33 10.87
C ARG A 104 16.67 -9.89 9.57
N SER A 105 16.61 -9.10 8.48
CA SER A 105 16.99 -9.57 7.15
C SER A 105 17.69 -8.50 6.34
N ALA A 106 18.92 -8.75 5.93
CA ALA A 106 19.63 -7.91 4.98
C ALA A 106 19.01 -8.02 3.57
N ALA A 107 18.52 -9.20 3.19
CA ALA A 107 17.88 -9.45 1.91
C ALA A 107 16.54 -8.71 1.76
N SER A 108 15.89 -8.30 2.86
CA SER A 108 14.65 -7.50 2.80
C SER A 108 14.86 -6.11 2.22
N ILE A 109 16.06 -5.55 2.32
CA ILE A 109 16.38 -4.17 1.94
C ILE A 109 16.07 -3.90 0.47
N ASP A 110 16.41 -4.86 -0.41
CA ASP A 110 16.19 -4.73 -1.85
C ASP A 110 14.70 -4.62 -2.23
N MET A 111 13.83 -5.26 -1.44
CA MET A 111 12.37 -5.18 -1.64
C MET A 111 11.80 -3.92 -0.97
N VAL A 112 12.20 -3.62 0.27
CA VAL A 112 11.76 -2.44 1.03
C VAL A 112 12.19 -1.13 0.35
N ALA A 113 13.33 -1.09 -0.30
CA ALA A 113 13.83 0.09 -0.99
C ALA A 113 13.93 -0.09 -2.52
N HIS A 114 13.06 -0.94 -3.09
CA HIS A 114 13.12 -1.22 -4.52
C HIS A 114 12.86 0.06 -5.36
N PRO A 115 13.79 0.45 -6.25
CA PRO A 115 13.74 1.76 -6.93
C PRO A 115 12.42 2.04 -7.66
N LEU A 116 11.91 1.08 -8.43
CA LEU A 116 10.65 1.25 -9.16
C LEU A 116 9.45 1.43 -8.21
N VAL A 117 9.38 0.65 -7.13
CA VAL A 117 8.32 0.76 -6.13
C VAL A 117 8.36 2.13 -5.43
N LEU A 118 9.55 2.58 -5.02
CA LEU A 118 9.70 3.90 -4.40
C LEU A 118 9.38 5.05 -5.37
N GLU A 119 9.74 4.92 -6.65
CA GLU A 119 9.42 5.92 -7.66
C GLU A 119 7.90 6.03 -7.89
N VAL A 120 7.19 4.90 -8.01
CA VAL A 120 5.73 4.87 -8.12
C VAL A 120 5.09 5.46 -6.85
N THR A 121 5.56 5.06 -5.67
CA THR A 121 5.09 5.59 -4.38
C THR A 121 5.27 7.10 -4.30
N GLN A 122 6.44 7.63 -4.70
CA GLN A 122 6.69 9.08 -4.74
C GLN A 122 5.75 9.83 -5.68
N LYS A 123 5.41 9.24 -6.83
CA LYS A 123 4.48 9.87 -7.80
C LYS A 123 3.08 10.01 -7.23
N ILE A 124 2.65 9.10 -6.37
CA ILE A 124 1.31 9.10 -5.76
C ILE A 124 1.31 9.86 -4.43
N LEU A 125 2.09 9.45 -3.46
CA LEU A 125 2.11 10.07 -2.12
C LEU A 125 2.73 11.46 -2.14
N GLY A 126 3.64 11.73 -3.06
CA GLY A 126 4.27 13.04 -3.26
C GLY A 126 3.31 14.15 -3.68
N LEU A 127 2.08 13.82 -4.10
CA LEU A 127 1.02 14.80 -4.35
C LEU A 127 0.46 15.41 -3.06
N SER A 128 0.58 14.70 -1.93
CA SER A 128 -0.03 15.04 -0.64
C SER A 128 0.98 15.30 0.48
N ALA A 129 2.27 14.97 0.26
CA ALA A 129 3.33 15.21 1.24
C ALA A 129 4.69 15.39 0.56
N THR A 130 5.58 16.12 1.21
CA THR A 130 6.97 16.30 0.74
C THR A 130 7.82 15.06 0.95
N THR A 131 7.44 14.20 1.90
CA THR A 131 8.11 12.95 2.22
C THR A 131 7.09 11.84 2.45
N PHE A 132 7.50 10.61 2.20
CA PHE A 132 6.79 9.42 2.65
C PHE A 132 7.74 8.54 3.46
N GLN A 133 7.19 7.61 4.21
CA GLN A 133 7.95 6.71 5.07
C GLN A 133 7.35 5.30 5.06
N LEU A 134 8.12 4.35 5.52
CA LEU A 134 7.70 2.97 5.73
C LEU A 134 6.60 2.92 6.79
N HIS A 135 5.52 2.21 6.51
CA HIS A 135 4.39 2.01 7.43
C HIS A 135 4.56 0.74 8.25
N LEU A 136 4.76 -0.37 7.56
CA LEU A 136 5.04 -1.65 8.17
C LEU A 136 5.90 -2.53 7.24
N THR A 137 6.47 -3.58 7.85
CA THR A 137 7.12 -4.68 7.15
C THR A 137 6.72 -5.99 7.81
N GLN A 138 6.10 -6.92 7.08
CA GLN A 138 5.83 -8.22 7.65
C GLN A 138 5.72 -9.34 6.61
N ILE A 139 6.23 -10.53 6.95
CA ILE A 139 5.92 -11.74 6.20
C ILE A 139 4.60 -12.32 6.75
N ILE A 140 3.64 -12.49 5.85
CA ILE A 140 2.34 -13.07 6.12
C ILE A 140 2.35 -14.52 5.62
N SER A 141 2.30 -15.47 6.55
CA SER A 141 2.27 -16.90 6.25
C SER A 141 0.86 -17.45 6.53
N ILE A 142 0.14 -17.79 5.47
CA ILE A 142 -1.23 -18.29 5.53
C ILE A 142 -1.22 -19.81 5.43
N SER A 143 -1.57 -20.49 6.53
CA SER A 143 -1.56 -21.96 6.60
C SER A 143 -2.72 -22.59 5.81
N PRO A 144 -2.59 -23.88 5.42
CA PRO A 144 -3.69 -24.64 4.85
C PRO A 144 -4.94 -24.59 5.73
N GLY A 145 -6.11 -24.40 5.09
CA GLY A 145 -7.40 -24.32 5.77
C GLY A 145 -7.71 -22.93 6.38
N ALA A 146 -6.85 -21.94 6.19
CA ALA A 146 -7.13 -20.57 6.61
C ALA A 146 -8.36 -20.02 5.87
N PRO A 147 -9.34 -19.44 6.58
CA PRO A 147 -10.45 -18.73 5.94
C PRO A 147 -9.97 -17.45 5.27
N ALA A 148 -10.80 -16.90 4.37
CA ALA A 148 -10.54 -15.58 3.81
C ALA A 148 -10.58 -14.51 4.90
N GLN A 149 -9.67 -13.54 4.81
CA GLN A 149 -9.68 -12.36 5.66
C GLN A 149 -10.91 -11.48 5.32
N PRO A 150 -11.55 -10.84 6.30
CA PRO A 150 -12.55 -9.82 6.02
C PRO A 150 -12.00 -8.73 5.10
N LEU A 151 -12.78 -8.34 4.10
CA LEU A 151 -12.40 -7.24 3.20
C LEU A 151 -12.31 -5.93 3.99
N HIS A 152 -11.29 -5.13 3.69
CA HIS A 152 -10.98 -3.88 4.37
C HIS A 152 -10.23 -2.91 3.46
N ARG A 153 -9.91 -1.75 3.99
CA ARG A 153 -8.98 -0.76 3.45
C ARG A 153 -7.87 -0.55 4.46
N ASP A 154 -6.62 -0.55 4.02
CA ASP A 154 -5.48 -0.39 4.94
C ASP A 154 -5.51 0.98 5.63
N GLN A 155 -5.88 2.04 4.93
CA GLN A 155 -6.01 3.37 5.53
C GLN A 155 -7.01 3.48 6.70
N TRP A 156 -7.82 2.44 6.97
CA TRP A 156 -8.69 2.42 8.17
C TRP A 156 -7.91 2.26 9.48
N CYS A 157 -6.63 1.87 9.41
CA CYS A 157 -5.73 1.88 10.56
C CYS A 157 -5.59 3.27 11.22
N PHE A 158 -5.89 4.35 10.48
CA PHE A 158 -5.95 5.72 10.98
C PHE A 158 -7.29 6.06 11.64
N ASP A 159 -7.78 5.16 12.49
CA ASP A 159 -8.99 5.34 13.31
C ASP A 159 -10.26 5.58 12.45
N PHE A 160 -10.31 4.94 11.27
CA PHE A 160 -11.38 5.10 10.28
C PHE A 160 -11.60 6.56 9.82
N PHE A 161 -10.57 7.41 9.93
CA PHE A 161 -10.65 8.78 9.47
C PHE A 161 -10.94 8.84 7.97
N GLU A 162 -11.93 9.62 7.58
CA GLU A 162 -12.29 9.84 6.18
C GLU A 162 -11.37 10.90 5.56
N PHE A 163 -10.32 10.48 4.89
CA PHE A 163 -9.48 11.36 4.10
C PHE A 163 -10.23 11.88 2.87
N PRO A 164 -9.84 13.04 2.30
CA PRO A 164 -10.40 13.52 1.04
C PRO A 164 -10.38 12.43 -0.03
N ALA A 165 -11.44 12.35 -0.84
CA ALA A 165 -11.66 11.25 -1.78
C ALA A 165 -10.55 11.07 -2.83
N GLU A 166 -9.86 12.16 -3.19
CA GLU A 166 -8.73 12.12 -4.14
C GLU A 166 -7.36 11.99 -3.46
N MET A 167 -7.31 11.86 -2.14
CA MET A 167 -6.06 11.80 -1.38
C MET A 167 -5.66 10.37 -1.09
N ASP A 168 -4.58 9.91 -1.72
CA ASP A 168 -3.92 8.67 -1.32
C ASP A 168 -2.96 8.95 -0.16
N VAL A 169 -3.11 8.20 0.92
CA VAL A 169 -2.30 8.37 2.14
C VAL A 169 -1.35 7.21 2.37
N GLU A 170 -1.56 6.13 1.60
CA GLU A 170 -0.87 4.85 1.75
C GLU A 170 -0.77 4.12 0.41
N ILE A 171 0.38 3.52 0.19
CA ILE A 171 0.65 2.54 -0.87
C ILE A 171 1.09 1.25 -0.19
N SER A 172 0.32 0.20 -0.42
CA SER A 172 0.59 -1.14 0.08
C SER A 172 1.16 -2.03 -1.01
N THR A 173 2.07 -2.91 -0.64
CA THR A 173 2.66 -3.89 -1.55
C THR A 173 2.65 -5.27 -0.92
N ILE A 174 2.23 -6.29 -1.69
CA ILE A 174 2.40 -7.70 -1.30
C ILE A 174 3.29 -8.39 -2.33
N TRP A 175 4.49 -8.78 -1.92
CA TRP A 175 5.45 -9.51 -2.73
C TRP A 175 5.20 -11.01 -2.62
N ALA A 176 5.10 -11.70 -3.73
CA ALA A 176 4.90 -13.14 -3.76
C ALA A 176 6.20 -13.87 -3.38
N LEU A 177 6.24 -14.47 -2.21
CA LEU A 177 7.34 -15.32 -1.77
C LEU A 177 7.14 -16.78 -2.20
N ASP A 178 5.93 -17.15 -2.56
CA ASP A 178 5.50 -18.37 -3.25
C ASP A 178 4.65 -17.95 -4.45
N ASP A 179 4.33 -18.83 -5.39
CA ASP A 179 3.34 -18.53 -6.43
C ASP A 179 1.97 -18.29 -5.77
N PHE A 180 1.30 -17.22 -6.18
CA PHE A 180 -0.03 -16.87 -5.71
C PHE A 180 -1.08 -17.31 -6.72
N CYS A 181 -2.05 -18.09 -6.26
CA CYS A 181 -3.25 -18.45 -7.02
C CYS A 181 -4.49 -18.41 -6.11
N GLU A 182 -5.66 -18.42 -6.71
CA GLU A 182 -6.90 -18.41 -5.93
C GLU A 182 -6.96 -19.54 -4.90
N LEU A 183 -6.50 -20.75 -5.28
CA LEU A 183 -6.55 -21.93 -4.42
C LEU A 183 -5.72 -21.78 -3.13
N ASN A 184 -4.58 -21.08 -3.17
CA ASN A 184 -3.69 -20.93 -2.01
C ASN A 184 -3.87 -19.61 -1.26
N GLY A 185 -4.95 -18.87 -1.55
CA GLY A 185 -5.31 -17.66 -0.84
C GLY A 185 -4.56 -16.40 -1.32
N ALA A 186 -4.34 -16.27 -2.63
CA ALA A 186 -3.90 -15.02 -3.23
C ALA A 186 -4.73 -13.84 -2.70
N THR A 187 -4.10 -12.68 -2.55
CA THR A 187 -4.79 -11.45 -2.13
C THR A 187 -5.97 -11.18 -3.06
N ARG A 188 -7.15 -11.01 -2.50
CA ARG A 188 -8.35 -10.65 -3.23
C ARG A 188 -8.53 -9.15 -3.21
N VAL A 189 -8.76 -8.57 -4.37
CA VAL A 189 -8.90 -7.13 -4.55
C VAL A 189 -10.25 -6.85 -5.20
N LEU A 190 -10.96 -5.82 -4.74
CA LEU A 190 -12.14 -5.29 -5.42
C LEU A 190 -11.68 -4.21 -6.41
N PRO A 191 -11.63 -4.51 -7.72
CA PRO A 191 -11.16 -3.54 -8.71
C PRO A 191 -12.02 -2.28 -8.72
N ASN A 192 -11.40 -1.12 -8.99
CA ASN A 192 -12.09 0.18 -9.05
C ASN A 192 -12.82 0.58 -7.76
N SER A 193 -12.41 0.06 -6.61
CA SER A 193 -13.09 0.33 -5.33
C SER A 193 -12.70 1.65 -4.67
N LEU A 194 -11.86 2.47 -5.33
CA LEU A 194 -11.37 3.73 -4.77
C LEU A 194 -12.46 4.67 -4.28
N MET A 195 -13.57 4.73 -5.02
CA MET A 195 -14.74 5.58 -4.72
C MET A 195 -15.95 4.80 -4.20
N GLU A 196 -15.82 3.50 -3.99
CA GLU A 196 -16.89 2.68 -3.45
C GLU A 196 -17.18 3.05 -1.98
N PRO A 197 -18.42 2.98 -1.51
CA PRO A 197 -18.72 3.21 -0.10
C PRO A 197 -18.11 2.10 0.78
N SER A 198 -17.92 2.38 2.06
CA SER A 198 -17.36 1.40 3.03
C SER A 198 -18.20 0.11 3.11
N SER A 199 -19.50 0.17 2.81
CA SER A 199 -20.37 -1.02 2.74
C SER A 199 -20.01 -2.00 1.61
N ALA A 200 -19.20 -1.60 0.62
CA ALA A 200 -18.76 -2.48 -0.47
C ALA A 200 -17.86 -3.64 0.00
N VAL A 201 -17.35 -3.60 1.24
CA VAL A 201 -16.60 -4.74 1.85
C VAL A 201 -17.40 -6.04 1.95
N THR A 202 -18.71 -6.00 1.79
CA THR A 202 -19.56 -7.20 1.74
C THR A 202 -19.63 -7.85 0.36
N GLN A 203 -19.07 -7.20 -0.67
CA GLN A 203 -19.16 -7.63 -2.08
C GLN A 203 -18.00 -8.57 -2.44
N THR A 204 -17.87 -9.68 -1.72
CA THR A 204 -16.78 -10.65 -1.90
C THR A 204 -16.81 -11.35 -3.26
N ASP A 205 -17.97 -11.48 -3.89
CA ASP A 205 -18.20 -12.05 -5.21
C ASP A 205 -17.68 -11.18 -6.36
N ARG A 206 -17.46 -9.89 -6.11
CA ARG A 206 -16.87 -8.95 -7.08
C ARG A 206 -15.34 -8.87 -7.01
N THR A 207 -14.73 -9.50 -6.01
CA THR A 207 -13.27 -9.48 -5.87
C THR A 207 -12.59 -10.42 -6.86
N VAL A 208 -11.39 -10.06 -7.28
CA VAL A 208 -10.52 -10.91 -8.10
C VAL A 208 -9.26 -11.27 -7.32
N ALA A 209 -8.72 -12.46 -7.56
CA ALA A 209 -7.48 -12.89 -6.96
C ALA A 209 -6.29 -12.24 -7.69
N ALA A 210 -5.34 -11.69 -6.95
CA ALA A 210 -4.06 -11.22 -7.47
C ALA A 210 -3.14 -12.43 -7.69
N GLU A 211 -3.42 -13.20 -8.76
CA GLU A 211 -2.61 -14.34 -9.14
C GLU A 211 -1.30 -13.86 -9.76
N MET A 212 -0.17 -14.34 -9.26
CA MET A 212 1.14 -13.92 -9.72
C MET A 212 2.21 -14.94 -9.35
N THR A 213 3.27 -15.01 -10.15
CA THR A 213 4.42 -15.87 -9.91
C THR A 213 5.29 -15.33 -8.77
N LYS A 214 6.05 -16.21 -8.14
CA LYS A 214 7.07 -15.87 -7.15
C LYS A 214 8.02 -14.78 -7.66
N GLY A 215 8.30 -13.79 -6.82
CA GLY A 215 9.10 -12.61 -7.19
C GLY A 215 8.32 -11.45 -7.76
N SER A 216 7.03 -11.63 -8.06
CA SER A 216 6.12 -10.56 -8.47
C SER A 216 5.62 -9.77 -7.24
N VAL A 217 5.07 -8.59 -7.49
CA VAL A 217 4.47 -7.74 -6.46
C VAL A 217 3.12 -7.21 -6.92
N VAL A 218 2.09 -7.32 -6.08
CA VAL A 218 0.86 -6.54 -6.23
C VAL A 218 1.01 -5.26 -5.43
N MET A 219 0.74 -4.11 -6.08
CA MET A 219 0.68 -2.79 -5.45
C MET A 219 -0.75 -2.29 -5.48
N TYR A 220 -1.19 -1.66 -4.39
CA TYR A 220 -2.52 -1.04 -4.31
C TYR A 220 -2.49 0.16 -3.36
N THR A 221 -3.50 1.05 -3.50
CA THR A 221 -3.61 2.21 -2.61
C THR A 221 -4.34 1.83 -1.33
N GLY A 222 -4.08 2.52 -0.23
CA GLY A 222 -4.78 2.30 1.05
C GLY A 222 -6.30 2.44 0.98
N ARG A 223 -6.85 3.02 -0.11
CA ARG A 223 -8.30 3.12 -0.39
C ARG A 223 -8.88 1.87 -1.06
N THR A 224 -8.04 1.00 -1.59
CA THR A 224 -8.49 -0.19 -2.32
C THR A 224 -9.07 -1.22 -1.34
N ILE A 225 -10.30 -1.68 -1.62
CA ILE A 225 -10.91 -2.75 -0.83
C ILE A 225 -10.25 -4.08 -1.21
N HIS A 226 -9.69 -4.76 -0.22
CA HIS A 226 -8.98 -6.01 -0.43
C HIS A 226 -9.01 -6.90 0.82
N GLY A 227 -8.40 -8.09 0.73
CA GLY A 227 -8.20 -9.01 1.86
C GLY A 227 -7.47 -10.27 1.41
N GLY A 228 -6.89 -11.01 2.36
CA GLY A 228 -6.29 -12.31 2.07
C GLY A 228 -7.35 -13.32 1.61
N GLY A 229 -7.07 -14.08 0.56
CA GLY A 229 -7.93 -15.18 0.12
C GLY A 229 -7.87 -16.37 1.09
N ALA A 230 -8.86 -17.28 1.00
CA ALA A 230 -8.83 -18.53 1.75
C ALA A 230 -7.75 -19.47 1.19
N ASN A 231 -6.91 -20.05 2.06
CA ASN A 231 -5.95 -21.05 1.63
C ASN A 231 -6.59 -22.46 1.68
N GLN A 232 -7.07 -22.93 0.55
CA GLN A 232 -7.66 -24.26 0.36
C GLN A 232 -6.62 -25.28 -0.15
N SER A 233 -5.36 -24.88 -0.30
CA SER A 233 -4.26 -25.75 -0.72
C SER A 233 -3.71 -26.55 0.45
N THR A 234 -2.72 -27.40 0.18
CA THR A 234 -2.03 -28.22 1.19
C THR A 234 -0.71 -27.60 1.67
N ALA A 235 -0.34 -26.42 1.15
CA ALA A 235 0.92 -25.75 1.49
C ALA A 235 0.66 -24.38 2.13
N VAL A 236 1.62 -23.90 2.92
CA VAL A 236 1.63 -22.51 3.42
C VAL A 236 1.89 -21.57 2.25
N ARG A 237 1.13 -20.47 2.16
CA ARG A 237 1.40 -19.37 1.22
C ARG A 237 2.00 -18.19 1.97
N ARG A 238 3.15 -17.72 1.53
CA ARG A 238 3.89 -16.62 2.13
C ARG A 238 3.92 -15.41 1.20
N GLY A 239 3.64 -14.24 1.74
CA GLY A 239 3.81 -12.96 1.07
C GLY A 239 4.54 -11.99 1.99
N LEU A 240 5.39 -11.14 1.42
CA LEU A 240 5.99 -10.02 2.13
C LEU A 240 5.14 -8.78 1.91
N ASN A 241 4.58 -8.24 2.98
CA ASN A 241 3.87 -6.97 2.99
C ASN A 241 4.84 -5.84 3.37
N VAL A 242 4.93 -4.84 2.51
CA VAL A 242 5.70 -3.61 2.74
C VAL A 242 4.82 -2.43 2.34
N ASP A 243 4.50 -1.58 3.29
CA ASP A 243 3.61 -0.46 3.05
C ASP A 243 4.29 0.87 3.34
N TYR A 244 3.87 1.90 2.62
CA TYR A 244 4.41 3.27 2.69
C TYR A 244 3.28 4.25 2.93
N ILE A 245 3.51 5.23 3.80
CA ILE A 245 2.54 6.27 4.16
C ILE A 245 3.14 7.66 4.02
N LEU A 246 2.26 8.67 4.01
CA LEU A 246 2.67 10.06 4.08
C LEU A 246 3.58 10.30 5.30
N GLY A 247 4.65 11.05 5.12
CA GLY A 247 5.67 11.26 6.15
C GLY A 247 5.18 11.99 7.42
N TRP A 248 3.96 12.50 7.42
CA TRP A 248 3.32 13.13 8.58
C TRP A 248 2.31 12.24 9.30
N LEU A 249 2.07 11.00 8.83
CA LEU A 249 1.26 10.00 9.52
C LEU A 249 2.14 9.13 10.43
N ARG A 250 1.53 8.54 11.45
CA ARG A 250 2.22 7.58 12.31
C ARG A 250 2.27 6.20 11.66
N GLN A 251 3.43 5.55 11.73
CA GLN A 251 3.65 4.17 11.29
C GLN A 251 2.84 3.17 12.14
N GLU A 252 2.30 2.13 11.52
CA GLU A 252 1.67 1.00 12.21
C GLU A 252 2.73 0.16 12.93
N GLU A 253 3.79 -0.24 12.23
CA GLU A 253 4.95 -0.84 12.86
C GLU A 253 5.85 0.24 13.46
N ASN A 254 6.09 0.19 14.76
CA ASN A 254 7.00 1.13 15.42
C ASN A 254 8.45 0.86 15.03
N GLN A 255 8.90 1.45 13.93
CA GLN A 255 10.25 1.22 13.38
C GLN A 255 11.38 1.62 14.34
N TYR A 256 11.16 2.56 15.25
CA TYR A 256 12.18 2.94 16.24
C TYR A 256 12.44 1.85 17.28
N LEU A 257 11.44 0.97 17.52
CA LEU A 257 11.58 -0.20 18.37
C LEU A 257 11.92 -1.46 17.57
N SER A 258 11.34 -1.63 16.37
CA SER A 258 11.61 -2.79 15.51
C SER A 258 13.00 -2.74 14.85
N CYS A 259 13.49 -1.54 14.56
CA CYS A 259 14.83 -1.28 14.00
C CYS A 259 15.48 -0.12 14.79
N PRO A 260 15.95 -0.38 16.03
CA PRO A 260 16.48 0.67 16.90
C PRO A 260 17.76 1.31 16.35
N PRO A 261 18.21 2.47 16.89
CA PRO A 261 19.28 3.28 16.33
C PRO A 261 20.60 2.53 16.05
N GLU A 262 20.96 1.57 16.88
CA GLU A 262 22.17 0.76 16.72
C GLU A 262 22.13 -0.14 15.46
N ILE A 263 20.94 -0.62 15.10
CA ILE A 263 20.72 -1.39 13.85
C ILE A 263 20.54 -0.40 12.70
N ALA A 264 19.70 0.62 12.86
CA ALA A 264 19.42 1.58 11.80
C ALA A 264 20.70 2.23 11.22
N ARG A 265 21.72 2.50 12.05
CA ARG A 265 23.04 3.02 11.60
C ARG A 265 23.77 2.12 10.61
N THR A 266 23.47 0.82 10.59
CA THR A 266 24.11 -0.14 9.67
C THR A 266 23.42 -0.20 8.32
N LEU A 267 22.22 0.37 8.20
CA LEU A 267 21.42 0.37 6.98
C LEU A 267 21.85 1.51 6.02
N PRO A 268 21.57 1.38 4.73
CA PRO A 268 21.71 2.49 3.77
C PRO A 268 20.92 3.72 4.21
N GLU A 269 21.47 4.92 3.95
CA GLU A 269 20.86 6.17 4.44
C GLU A 269 19.42 6.39 3.95
N ASN A 270 19.10 6.01 2.70
CA ASN A 270 17.74 6.05 2.18
C ASN A 270 16.78 5.14 2.97
N VAL A 271 17.24 3.96 3.42
CA VAL A 271 16.44 3.04 4.24
C VAL A 271 16.26 3.59 5.66
N GLN A 272 17.29 4.22 6.24
CA GLN A 272 17.18 4.93 7.52
C GLN A 272 16.07 5.99 7.45
N ARG A 273 16.05 6.78 6.36
CA ARG A 273 15.03 7.80 6.14
C ARG A 273 13.63 7.19 5.97
N LEU A 274 13.50 6.11 5.19
CA LEU A 274 12.25 5.37 5.07
C LEU A 274 11.76 4.83 6.41
N ALA A 275 12.65 4.32 7.27
CA ALA A 275 12.30 3.86 8.61
C ALA A 275 11.84 4.97 9.57
N GLY A 276 11.88 6.23 9.12
CA GLY A 276 11.45 7.38 9.91
C GLY A 276 12.58 8.13 10.62
N TYR A 277 13.85 7.71 10.47
CA TYR A 277 15.01 8.47 10.95
C TYR A 277 15.28 9.66 10.00
N ALA A 278 14.29 10.53 9.87
CA ALA A 278 14.31 11.72 9.04
C ALA A 278 13.30 12.74 9.57
N ILE A 279 13.43 14.00 9.16
CA ILE A 279 12.36 14.97 9.34
C ILE A 279 11.25 14.63 8.34
N GLY A 280 10.06 14.32 8.85
CA GLY A 280 8.85 14.15 8.09
C GLY A 280 8.13 15.47 7.87
N ALA A 281 7.60 15.69 6.69
CA ALA A 281 6.97 16.95 6.31
C ALA A 281 7.86 18.17 6.65
N TYR A 282 7.27 19.25 7.20
CA TYR A 282 7.99 20.48 7.49
C TYR A 282 8.91 20.37 8.72
N ALA A 283 8.46 19.69 9.78
CA ALA A 283 9.14 19.77 11.09
C ALA A 283 8.96 18.53 11.97
N LEU A 284 8.35 17.47 11.46
CA LEU A 284 8.00 16.33 12.31
C LEU A 284 9.21 15.42 12.56
N GLY A 285 9.43 15.03 13.81
CA GLY A 285 10.42 14.03 14.16
C GLY A 285 11.83 14.57 14.43
N TYR A 286 12.02 15.88 14.59
CA TYR A 286 13.33 16.43 14.97
C TYR A 286 13.84 15.87 16.30
N VAL A 287 15.15 15.90 16.49
CA VAL A 287 15.83 15.44 17.70
C VAL A 287 16.38 16.66 18.48
N ASP A 288 16.23 16.64 19.82
CA ASP A 288 16.77 17.65 20.73
C ASP A 288 16.46 19.11 20.28
N ASP A 289 17.50 19.87 19.94
CA ASP A 289 17.44 21.27 19.58
C ASP A 289 17.14 21.48 18.08
N VAL A 290 16.09 20.84 17.55
CA VAL A 290 15.63 20.95 16.14
C VAL A 290 16.63 20.34 15.14
N ARG A 291 17.33 19.27 15.52
CA ARG A 291 18.32 18.62 14.66
C ARG A 291 17.69 17.55 13.76
N ASP A 292 18.27 17.38 12.57
CA ASP A 292 17.89 16.30 11.65
C ASP A 292 18.21 14.93 12.29
N PRO A 293 17.20 14.06 12.49
CA PRO A 293 17.41 12.74 13.10
C PRO A 293 18.37 11.86 12.31
N ASN A 294 18.40 11.95 10.98
CA ASN A 294 19.33 11.16 10.17
C ASN A 294 20.79 11.63 10.36
N ALA A 295 21.02 12.94 10.47
CA ALA A 295 22.34 13.44 10.76
C ALA A 295 22.81 13.01 12.16
N VAL A 296 21.95 13.14 13.19
CA VAL A 296 22.24 12.70 14.55
C VAL A 296 22.49 11.19 14.61
N LEU A 297 21.66 10.38 13.95
CA LEU A 297 21.83 8.94 13.87
C LEU A 297 23.22 8.56 13.36
N ASN A 298 23.73 9.27 12.36
CA ASN A 298 25.03 9.04 11.75
C ASN A 298 26.20 9.83 12.38
N GLY A 299 26.00 10.39 13.57
CA GLY A 299 27.06 11.11 14.31
C GLY A 299 27.43 12.47 13.71
N ARG A 300 26.56 13.08 12.91
CA ARG A 300 26.70 14.42 12.32
C ARG A 300 25.95 15.44 13.20
N ASP A 301 26.29 16.72 13.08
CA ASP A 301 25.69 17.80 13.91
C ASP A 301 24.17 17.91 13.70
N GLY A 302 23.69 17.81 12.47
CA GLY A 302 22.27 17.88 12.16
C GLY A 302 21.65 19.26 12.07
N GLY A 303 22.44 20.30 12.34
CA GLY A 303 21.99 21.69 12.31
C GLY A 303 21.00 22.02 13.44
N SER A 304 20.41 23.21 13.40
CA SER A 304 19.40 23.68 14.37
C SER A 304 18.22 24.40 13.67
N SER A 305 17.81 23.93 12.52
CA SER A 305 16.74 24.56 11.76
C SER A 305 15.88 23.49 11.10
N PHE A 306 14.61 23.78 10.90
CA PHE A 306 13.71 22.99 10.04
C PHE A 306 14.16 23.02 8.56
N GLY A 307 15.45 23.28 8.30
CA GLY A 307 15.98 23.71 7.06
C GLY A 307 16.27 22.66 6.03
N GLY A 308 16.33 23.09 4.81
CA GLY A 308 16.75 22.37 3.60
C GLY A 308 15.62 21.93 2.69
N LEU A 309 14.39 21.88 3.16
CA LEU A 309 13.25 21.87 2.25
C LEU A 309 13.06 23.34 1.78
N GLU A 310 13.42 23.67 0.55
CA GLU A 310 12.87 24.84 -0.10
C GLU A 310 11.35 24.71 0.06
N ILE A 311 10.77 25.55 0.90
CA ILE A 311 9.32 25.60 1.08
C ILE A 311 8.79 26.20 -0.21
N ASN A 312 8.56 25.36 -1.22
CA ASN A 312 7.62 25.67 -2.27
C ASN A 312 6.25 25.76 -1.62
N THR A 313 5.99 26.93 -0.99
CA THR A 313 4.64 27.26 -0.55
C THR A 313 3.76 27.36 -1.78
N PRO A 314 2.87 26.41 -2.08
CA PRO A 314 1.80 26.68 -3.00
C PRO A 314 0.89 27.66 -2.28
N ASN A 315 0.95 28.95 -2.72
CA ASN A 315 -0.06 29.97 -2.48
C ASN A 315 -0.91 29.82 -1.22
N LEU A 316 -0.37 30.27 -0.06
CA LEU A 316 -1.20 30.79 1.03
C LEU A 316 -1.62 32.21 0.63
N ALA A 317 -2.60 32.35 -0.27
CA ALA A 317 -3.31 33.58 -0.57
C ALA A 317 -4.81 33.27 -0.48
#